data_5aec0c71248d3454d4b41bc4e6e431c2
#
_entry.id   5aec0c71248d3454d4b41bc4e6e431c2
#
_cell.length_a   1.000
_cell.length_b   1.000
_cell.length_c   1.000
_cell.angle_alpha   90.00
_cell.angle_beta   90.00
_cell.angle_gamma   90.00
#
_symmetry.space_group_name_H-M   'P 1'
#
loop_
_entity.id
_entity.type
_entity.pdbx_description
1 polymer ?
#
loop_
_entity_poly.entity_id
_entity_poly.type
_entity_poly.pdbx_seq_one_letter_code
_entity_poly.pdbx_strand_id
1 'polypeptide(L)'
;MTYKNMLLGKMKYLILFLIAIQSVLLALMAIFFTGVQYEEAWQSYNRNSRTVTVYLQRLSEEQAQSVYQYFLEQSDLSIWTKRTTNSSRDGSINRIYLDVLGNPEGFSDFTNGGKIILSRQQISDLLSHSDNNLTIGLDKGTDNMLYELPSLLFTTPVVINRLDHIFQETNTINGIYHINGLQDNLSRETFLSNLSSITGISVEDLIRESFGSNTVEGIVPIVLAASIAVNAMVLLVLFLICVLQSFKHFGTLILLGWDRKELWSALFKDSLLFSIYIAPVSALATWFLSGWASFGLSSFVLVFAGTSLSILLLLLTLIIPSIVVYWVSPLAAIHKRLPMKPLMATSLLFYTLVAGLLIAVSHSLDAPMNQFIDNVKVAREWKSVENMYVISDFVEGDDIGTYSGNTNSLESSMYHFYQRISEIP
;
A
#
# COMPACT_ATOMS: atom_id res chain seq x y z
N MET A 1 41.39 7.49 -27.90
CA MET A 1 39.95 7.69 -27.71
C MET A 1 39.27 6.44 -28.25
N THR A 2 38.72 5.58 -27.38
CA THR A 2 38.19 4.27 -27.78
C THR A 2 36.94 4.48 -28.66
N TYR A 3 36.82 3.80 -29.80
CA TYR A 3 35.66 3.83 -30.71
C TYR A 3 34.30 3.75 -29.99
N LYS A 4 34.27 3.11 -28.83
CA LYS A 4 33.13 2.96 -27.94
C LYS A 4 32.57 4.29 -27.40
N ASN A 5 33.44 5.26 -27.09
CA ASN A 5 33.05 6.60 -26.64
C ASN A 5 32.51 7.47 -27.77
N MET A 6 32.79 7.09 -29.02
CA MET A 6 32.36 7.79 -30.22
C MET A 6 30.92 7.42 -30.61
N LEU A 7 30.46 6.19 -30.26
CA LEU A 7 29.14 5.68 -30.63
C LEU A 7 28.03 6.20 -29.69
N LEU A 8 28.27 6.28 -28.39
CA LEU A 8 27.27 6.67 -27.39
C LEU A 8 27.38 8.14 -26.91
N GLY A 9 28.55 8.75 -27.05
CA GLY A 9 28.79 10.15 -26.71
C GLY A 9 28.25 10.55 -25.29
N LYS A 10 27.72 11.78 -25.20
CA LYS A 10 27.13 12.33 -23.96
C LYS A 10 25.84 11.62 -23.53
N MET A 11 25.16 10.93 -24.46
CA MET A 11 23.90 10.22 -24.15
C MET A 11 24.09 9.00 -23.24
N LYS A 12 25.30 8.44 -23.17
CA LYS A 12 25.65 7.32 -22.34
C LYS A 12 25.27 7.58 -20.86
N TYR A 13 25.65 8.74 -20.34
CA TYR A 13 25.39 9.09 -18.94
C TYR A 13 23.90 9.23 -18.65
N LEU A 14 23.13 9.80 -19.59
CA LEU A 14 21.67 9.92 -19.45
C LEU A 14 21.00 8.54 -19.43
N ILE A 15 21.42 7.63 -20.31
CA ILE A 15 20.90 6.26 -20.34
C ILE A 15 21.21 5.54 -19.02
N LEU A 16 22.44 5.61 -18.51
CA LEU A 16 22.81 4.99 -17.25
C LEU A 16 22.03 5.57 -16.08
N PHE A 17 21.80 6.88 -16.06
CA PHE A 17 20.97 7.55 -15.06
C PHE A 17 19.53 7.06 -15.09
N LEU A 18 18.91 6.92 -16.26
CA LEU A 18 17.55 6.41 -16.40
C LEU A 18 17.44 4.92 -16.03
N ILE A 19 18.47 4.11 -16.31
CA ILE A 19 18.54 2.72 -15.85
C ILE A 19 18.57 2.66 -14.31
N ALA A 20 19.29 3.56 -13.65
CA ALA A 20 19.30 3.65 -12.21
C ALA A 20 17.92 4.04 -11.65
N ILE A 21 17.26 5.05 -12.25
CA ILE A 21 15.88 5.43 -11.91
C ILE A 21 14.94 4.22 -12.07
N GLN A 22 15.03 3.49 -13.18
CA GLN A 22 14.21 2.30 -13.44
C GLN A 22 14.35 1.26 -12.34
N SER A 23 15.58 1.03 -11.89
CA SER A 23 15.86 0.08 -10.81
C SER A 23 15.29 0.54 -9.47
N VAL A 24 15.40 1.84 -9.15
CA VAL A 24 14.80 2.40 -7.92
C VAL A 24 13.28 2.36 -7.94
N LEU A 25 12.65 2.70 -9.07
CA LEU A 25 11.18 2.64 -9.20
C LEU A 25 10.65 1.21 -9.00
N LEU A 26 11.34 0.21 -9.54
CA LEU A 26 10.96 -1.21 -9.34
C LEU A 26 11.22 -1.66 -7.90
N ALA A 27 12.27 -1.15 -7.24
CA ALA A 27 12.48 -1.39 -5.82
C ALA A 27 11.34 -0.81 -4.97
N LEU A 28 10.93 0.43 -5.25
CA LEU A 28 9.82 1.08 -4.55
C LEU A 28 8.50 0.34 -4.79
N MET A 29 8.27 -0.17 -5.99
CA MET A 29 7.11 -1.00 -6.31
C MET A 29 7.11 -2.30 -5.52
N ALA A 30 8.27 -2.97 -5.39
CA ALA A 30 8.40 -4.17 -4.57
C ALA A 30 8.14 -3.89 -3.09
N ILE A 31 8.66 -2.77 -2.57
CA ILE A 31 8.40 -2.31 -1.19
C ILE A 31 6.92 -2.01 -0.99
N PHE A 32 6.26 -1.36 -1.94
CA PHE A 32 4.83 -1.10 -1.87
C PHE A 32 4.01 -2.40 -1.74
N PHE A 33 4.25 -3.39 -2.61
CA PHE A 33 3.56 -4.68 -2.51
C PHE A 33 3.85 -5.42 -1.21
N THR A 34 5.09 -5.34 -0.70
CA THR A 34 5.43 -5.91 0.60
C THR A 34 4.69 -5.17 1.73
N GLY A 35 4.51 -3.85 1.58
CA GLY A 35 3.71 -3.03 2.51
C GLY A 35 2.24 -3.45 2.55
N VAL A 36 1.62 -3.68 1.39
CA VAL A 36 0.24 -4.18 1.30
C VAL A 36 0.10 -5.53 2.01
N GLN A 37 1.01 -6.47 1.76
CA GLN A 37 1.00 -7.77 2.44
C GLN A 37 1.15 -7.64 3.98
N TYR A 38 1.95 -6.68 4.42
CA TYR A 38 2.11 -6.38 5.84
C TYR A 38 0.83 -5.82 6.45
N GLU A 39 0.14 -4.91 5.77
CA GLU A 39 -1.14 -4.37 6.23
C GLU A 39 -2.24 -5.43 6.24
N GLU A 40 -2.32 -6.30 5.23
CA GLU A 40 -3.23 -7.44 5.20
C GLU A 40 -2.98 -8.42 6.36
N ALA A 41 -1.71 -8.64 6.70
CA ALA A 41 -1.35 -9.46 7.85
C ALA A 41 -1.83 -8.83 9.18
N TRP A 42 -1.78 -7.51 9.32
CA TRP A 42 -2.38 -6.82 10.46
C TRP A 42 -3.91 -6.89 10.47
N GLN A 43 -4.54 -6.91 9.30
CA GLN A 43 -5.99 -7.08 9.21
C GLN A 43 -6.46 -8.44 9.73
N SER A 44 -5.66 -9.47 9.48
CA SER A 44 -5.93 -10.84 9.94
C SER A 44 -5.28 -11.17 11.29
N TYR A 45 -4.64 -10.19 11.97
CA TYR A 45 -3.94 -10.41 13.22
C TYR A 45 -4.82 -11.09 14.25
N ASN A 46 -4.28 -12.13 14.88
CA ASN A 46 -4.88 -12.92 15.96
C ASN A 46 -6.24 -13.59 15.61
N ARG A 47 -6.70 -13.53 14.36
CA ARG A 47 -7.89 -14.26 13.90
C ARG A 47 -7.55 -15.73 13.63
N ASN A 48 -8.34 -16.60 14.20
CA ASN A 48 -8.29 -18.04 13.94
C ASN A 48 -9.71 -18.59 13.74
N SER A 49 -9.85 -19.88 13.44
CA SER A 49 -11.14 -20.52 13.20
C SER A 49 -12.09 -20.52 14.43
N ARG A 50 -11.57 -20.21 15.62
CA ARG A 50 -12.33 -20.14 16.87
C ARG A 50 -12.61 -18.71 17.32
N THR A 51 -12.09 -17.71 16.63
CA THR A 51 -12.35 -16.31 16.94
C THR A 51 -13.82 -15.99 16.72
N VAL A 52 -14.48 -15.47 17.72
CA VAL A 52 -15.84 -14.94 17.62
C VAL A 52 -15.74 -13.47 17.29
N THR A 53 -16.42 -13.04 16.24
CA THR A 53 -16.52 -11.62 15.87
C THR A 53 -17.90 -11.12 16.22
N VAL A 54 -17.97 -10.00 16.96
CA VAL A 54 -19.22 -9.34 17.32
C VAL A 54 -19.22 -7.90 16.86
N TYR A 55 -20.39 -7.44 16.42
CA TYR A 55 -20.63 -6.09 15.89
C TYR A 55 -21.48 -5.31 16.88
N LEU A 56 -20.87 -4.36 17.58
CA LEU A 56 -21.54 -3.48 18.53
C LEU A 56 -21.84 -2.16 17.86
N GLN A 57 -23.11 -1.84 17.69
CA GLN A 57 -23.56 -0.65 17.00
C GLN A 57 -24.69 0.04 17.77
N ARG A 58 -24.68 1.37 17.74
CA ARG A 58 -25.75 2.20 18.31
C ARG A 58 -26.04 1.95 19.81
N LEU A 59 -25.03 1.62 20.57
CA LEU A 59 -25.16 1.48 22.01
C LEU A 59 -25.34 2.85 22.65
N SER A 60 -26.30 2.96 23.60
CA SER A 60 -26.35 4.11 24.51
C SER A 60 -25.14 4.11 25.44
N GLU A 61 -24.84 5.25 26.09
CA GLU A 61 -23.73 5.31 27.06
C GLU A 61 -23.90 4.30 28.20
N GLU A 62 -25.14 4.07 28.68
CA GLU A 62 -25.43 3.09 29.73
C GLU A 62 -25.17 1.65 29.24
N GLN A 63 -25.57 1.35 28.01
CA GLN A 63 -25.30 0.06 27.37
C GLN A 63 -23.82 -0.13 27.13
N ALA A 64 -23.12 0.90 26.63
CA ALA A 64 -21.69 0.87 26.41
C ALA A 64 -20.91 0.60 27.71
N GLN A 65 -21.29 1.26 28.80
CA GLN A 65 -20.71 1.01 30.11
C GLN A 65 -20.98 -0.41 30.61
N SER A 66 -22.21 -0.92 30.44
CA SER A 66 -22.58 -2.28 30.82
C SER A 66 -21.82 -3.34 30.03
N VAL A 67 -21.64 -3.15 28.72
CA VAL A 67 -20.84 -4.03 27.87
C VAL A 67 -19.37 -3.98 28.26
N TYR A 68 -18.84 -2.78 28.54
CA TYR A 68 -17.45 -2.63 28.97
C TYR A 68 -17.21 -3.37 30.31
N GLN A 69 -18.08 -3.22 31.28
CA GLN A 69 -18.00 -3.97 32.55
C GLN A 69 -18.10 -5.49 32.32
N TYR A 70 -19.00 -5.92 31.46
CA TYR A 70 -19.10 -7.33 31.08
C TYR A 70 -17.81 -7.86 30.46
N PHE A 71 -17.14 -7.07 29.61
CA PHE A 71 -15.84 -7.45 29.03
C PHE A 71 -14.74 -7.53 30.10
N LEU A 72 -14.72 -6.64 31.08
CA LEU A 72 -13.78 -6.68 32.21
C LEU A 72 -13.94 -7.92 33.09
N GLU A 73 -15.18 -8.39 33.26
CA GLU A 73 -15.47 -9.61 34.03
C GLU A 73 -14.99 -10.89 33.33
N GLN A 74 -14.75 -10.83 32.01
CA GLN A 74 -14.29 -11.96 31.21
C GLN A 74 -12.76 -12.06 31.22
N SER A 75 -12.14 -12.24 32.38
CA SER A 75 -10.69 -12.25 32.55
C SER A 75 -9.95 -13.34 31.75
N ASP A 76 -10.66 -14.42 31.39
CA ASP A 76 -10.09 -15.55 30.64
C ASP A 76 -10.12 -15.35 29.11
N LEU A 77 -10.86 -14.34 28.64
CA LEU A 77 -11.01 -14.04 27.23
C LEU A 77 -10.00 -12.97 26.79
N SER A 78 -9.57 -13.07 25.55
CA SER A 78 -8.76 -12.04 24.88
C SER A 78 -9.64 -11.31 23.89
N ILE A 79 -9.86 -10.02 24.13
CA ILE A 79 -10.76 -9.17 23.37
C ILE A 79 -9.95 -8.09 22.70
N TRP A 80 -10.17 -7.85 21.41
CA TRP A 80 -9.57 -6.74 20.71
C TRP A 80 -10.49 -6.17 19.65
N THR A 81 -10.29 -4.89 19.40
CA THR A 81 -10.95 -4.17 18.30
C THR A 81 -9.91 -3.44 17.48
N LYS A 82 -10.23 -3.21 16.21
CA LYS A 82 -9.40 -2.46 15.28
C LYS A 82 -10.14 -1.22 14.83
N ARG A 83 -9.47 -0.08 14.93
CA ARG A 83 -10.00 1.20 14.46
C ARG A 83 -9.00 1.83 13.48
N THR A 84 -9.49 2.48 12.45
CA THR A 84 -8.67 3.28 11.54
C THR A 84 -9.11 4.74 11.71
N THR A 85 -8.18 5.62 12.04
CA THR A 85 -8.46 7.06 12.08
C THR A 85 -7.97 7.71 10.80
N ASN A 86 -8.88 8.35 10.10
CA ASN A 86 -8.57 9.24 9.00
C ASN A 86 -8.52 10.67 9.57
N SER A 87 -7.42 11.06 10.19
CA SER A 87 -7.28 12.41 10.72
C SER A 87 -6.78 13.35 9.63
N SER A 88 -7.71 14.00 8.94
CA SER A 88 -7.40 15.04 7.96
C SER A 88 -7.27 16.45 8.58
N ARG A 89 -7.63 16.64 9.85
CA ARG A 89 -7.67 17.98 10.48
C ARG A 89 -6.33 18.53 10.93
N ASP A 90 -5.42 17.66 11.42
CA ASP A 90 -4.17 18.12 12.06
C ASP A 90 -2.91 17.76 11.26
N GLY A 91 -3.05 17.32 9.98
CA GLY A 91 -1.91 16.78 9.22
C GLY A 91 -1.37 15.49 9.82
N SER A 92 -2.12 14.86 10.73
CA SER A 92 -1.74 13.59 11.35
C SER A 92 -1.86 12.45 10.33
N ILE A 93 -0.91 11.57 10.40
CA ILE A 93 -0.82 10.37 9.55
C ILE A 93 -1.98 9.45 9.91
N ASN A 94 -2.64 8.84 8.90
CA ASN A 94 -3.59 7.75 9.13
C ASN A 94 -2.94 6.69 10.03
N ARG A 95 -3.66 6.21 11.05
CA ARG A 95 -3.15 5.20 11.98
C ARG A 95 -4.15 4.07 12.13
N ILE A 96 -3.62 2.87 12.33
CA ILE A 96 -4.40 1.71 12.74
C ILE A 96 -4.22 1.57 14.25
N TYR A 97 -5.32 1.70 14.99
CA TYR A 97 -5.34 1.42 16.42
C TYR A 97 -5.85 0.00 16.65
N LEU A 98 -5.11 -0.75 17.43
CA LEU A 98 -5.49 -2.06 17.94
C LEU A 98 -5.69 -1.94 19.44
N ASP A 99 -6.94 -2.02 19.88
CA ASP A 99 -7.29 -1.85 21.28
C ASP A 99 -7.50 -3.21 21.89
N VAL A 100 -6.77 -3.53 22.95
CA VAL A 100 -6.69 -4.87 23.55
C VAL A 100 -7.17 -4.89 25.00
N LEU A 101 -7.81 -6.00 25.39
CA LEU A 101 -8.30 -6.24 26.74
C LEU A 101 -8.25 -7.72 27.09
N GLY A 102 -8.12 -8.06 28.37
CA GLY A 102 -8.31 -9.40 28.94
C GLY A 102 -7.03 -10.24 28.98
N ASN A 103 -7.12 -11.53 28.66
CA ASN A 103 -6.05 -12.49 28.87
C ASN A 103 -4.94 -12.37 27.79
N PRO A 104 -3.69 -12.05 28.17
CA PRO A 104 -2.57 -12.00 27.22
C PRO A 104 -2.26 -13.34 26.52
N GLU A 105 -2.61 -14.47 27.14
CA GLU A 105 -2.35 -15.81 26.58
C GLU A 105 -3.11 -16.09 25.27
N GLY A 106 -4.23 -15.43 25.04
CA GLY A 106 -5.02 -15.58 23.82
C GLY A 106 -4.54 -14.71 22.66
N PHE A 107 -3.51 -13.88 22.86
CA PHE A 107 -2.85 -13.15 21.76
C PHE A 107 -1.69 -13.97 21.20
N SER A 108 -1.52 -13.92 19.90
CA SER A 108 -0.40 -14.56 19.20
C SER A 108 0.71 -13.56 18.90
N ASP A 109 1.93 -14.06 18.72
CA ASP A 109 3.01 -13.23 18.20
C ASP A 109 2.69 -12.82 16.77
N PHE A 110 2.84 -11.53 16.47
CA PHE A 110 2.77 -11.05 15.11
C PHE A 110 4.15 -11.17 14.46
N THR A 111 4.24 -12.03 13.47
CA THR A 111 5.48 -12.30 12.75
C THR A 111 5.37 -11.88 11.30
N ASN A 112 6.40 -11.23 10.78
CA ASN A 112 6.53 -10.94 9.37
C ASN A 112 7.96 -11.23 8.90
N GLY A 113 8.10 -11.93 7.77
CA GLY A 113 9.40 -12.32 7.24
C GLY A 113 10.25 -13.18 8.19
N GLY A 114 9.62 -13.92 9.12
CA GLY A 114 10.30 -14.75 10.12
C GLY A 114 10.83 -13.97 11.34
N LYS A 115 10.52 -12.69 11.45
CA LYS A 115 10.85 -11.85 12.62
C LYS A 115 9.58 -11.53 13.41
N ILE A 116 9.65 -11.62 14.73
CA ILE A 116 8.59 -11.18 15.64
C ILE A 116 8.60 -9.65 15.65
N ILE A 117 7.49 -9.03 15.26
CA ILE A 117 7.27 -7.60 15.25
C ILE A 117 6.59 -7.15 16.54
N LEU A 118 5.58 -7.92 16.95
CA LEU A 118 4.87 -7.76 18.21
C LEU A 118 4.85 -9.13 18.89
N SER A 119 5.36 -9.21 20.10
CA SER A 119 5.32 -10.44 20.90
C SER A 119 4.14 -10.42 21.87
N ARG A 120 3.66 -11.62 22.21
CA ARG A 120 2.68 -11.81 23.30
C ARG A 120 3.16 -11.17 24.61
N GLN A 121 4.47 -11.26 24.91
CA GLN A 121 5.03 -10.67 26.11
C GLN A 121 4.84 -9.14 26.15
N GLN A 122 5.03 -8.45 25.04
CA GLN A 122 4.81 -7.01 24.95
C GLN A 122 3.34 -6.63 25.22
N ILE A 123 2.38 -7.43 24.71
CA ILE A 123 0.96 -7.25 25.03
C ILE A 123 0.70 -7.53 26.51
N SER A 124 1.30 -8.57 27.08
CA SER A 124 1.21 -8.89 28.51
C SER A 124 1.72 -7.75 29.37
N ASP A 125 2.87 -7.18 29.01
CA ASP A 125 3.46 -6.04 29.71
C ASP A 125 2.54 -4.81 29.63
N LEU A 126 1.94 -4.54 28.46
CA LEU A 126 0.97 -3.46 28.29
C LEU A 126 -0.27 -3.65 29.19
N LEU A 127 -0.85 -4.85 29.20
CA LEU A 127 -2.06 -5.15 29.95
C LEU A 127 -1.83 -5.20 31.47
N SER A 128 -0.61 -5.59 31.92
CA SER A 128 -0.27 -5.68 33.34
C SER A 128 0.19 -4.35 33.95
N HIS A 129 0.46 -3.34 33.14
CA HIS A 129 0.94 -2.06 33.65
C HIS A 129 -0.16 -1.27 34.33
N SER A 130 0.16 -0.52 35.39
CA SER A 130 -0.82 0.27 36.15
C SER A 130 -1.27 1.55 35.42
N ASP A 131 -0.49 2.05 34.48
CA ASP A 131 -0.83 3.22 33.68
C ASP A 131 -1.58 2.81 32.41
N ASN A 132 -2.82 3.22 32.30
CA ASN A 132 -3.70 2.90 31.19
C ASN A 132 -3.37 3.70 29.90
N ASN A 133 -2.55 4.76 30.03
CA ASN A 133 -2.18 5.61 28.89
C ASN A 133 -0.99 5.08 28.10
N LEU A 134 -0.38 3.97 28.54
CA LEU A 134 0.74 3.37 27.83
C LEU A 134 0.29 2.76 26.50
N THR A 135 1.15 2.92 25.51
CA THR A 135 0.91 2.43 24.13
C THR A 135 2.11 1.64 23.62
N ILE A 136 1.86 0.72 22.68
CA ILE A 136 2.88 0.12 21.84
C ILE A 136 2.72 0.67 20.43
N GLY A 137 3.75 1.28 19.85
CA GLY A 137 3.62 1.81 18.48
C GLY A 137 4.62 2.90 18.13
N LEU A 138 4.20 3.91 17.39
CA LEU A 138 5.05 4.73 16.55
C LEU A 138 5.25 6.17 17.03
N ASP A 139 4.84 6.57 18.19
CA ASP A 139 5.02 7.96 18.61
C ASP A 139 6.37 8.18 19.29
N LYS A 140 7.41 8.38 18.47
CA LYS A 140 8.69 8.90 18.95
C LYS A 140 8.45 10.27 19.60
N GLY A 141 8.45 10.29 20.92
CA GLY A 141 8.41 11.53 21.69
C GLY A 141 7.20 11.72 22.60
N THR A 142 6.32 10.74 22.71
CA THR A 142 5.34 10.70 23.79
C THR A 142 5.92 9.93 24.97
N ASP A 143 5.83 10.49 26.17
CA ASP A 143 6.30 9.85 27.42
C ASP A 143 5.54 8.53 27.73
N ASN A 144 4.53 8.20 26.94
CA ASN A 144 3.60 7.09 27.14
C ASN A 144 3.90 5.85 26.28
N MET A 145 5.03 5.78 25.57
CA MET A 145 5.35 4.64 24.71
C MET A 145 6.13 3.57 25.49
N LEU A 146 5.55 2.36 25.57
CA LEU A 146 6.20 1.21 26.22
C LEU A 146 7.18 0.50 25.27
N TYR A 147 6.77 0.27 24.03
CA TYR A 147 7.58 -0.38 22.99
C TYR A 147 7.36 0.30 21.63
N GLU A 148 8.43 0.41 20.84
CA GLU A 148 8.39 0.97 19.49
C GLU A 148 8.10 -0.14 18.45
N LEU A 149 7.17 0.11 17.54
CA LEU A 149 6.98 -0.70 16.32
C LEU A 149 7.73 -0.07 15.14
N PRO A 150 8.22 -0.88 14.18
CA PRO A 150 8.97 -0.35 13.05
C PRO A 150 8.11 0.51 12.15
N SER A 151 8.60 1.70 11.80
CA SER A 151 8.01 2.57 10.79
C SER A 151 8.48 2.14 9.41
N LEU A 152 7.54 1.82 8.53
CA LEU A 152 7.80 1.31 7.19
C LEU A 152 7.24 2.25 6.14
N LEU A 153 8.00 2.42 5.06
CA LEU A 153 7.54 3.17 3.91
C LEU A 153 6.34 2.45 3.26
N PHE A 154 5.32 3.21 2.89
CA PHE A 154 4.05 2.76 2.29
C PHE A 154 3.19 1.88 3.20
N THR A 155 3.36 1.94 4.50
CA THR A 155 2.46 1.27 5.43
C THR A 155 1.83 2.26 6.39
N THR A 156 0.62 1.93 6.82
CA THR A 156 -0.08 2.66 7.86
C THR A 156 0.51 2.29 9.22
N PRO A 157 0.95 3.27 10.04
CA PRO A 157 1.44 3.01 11.38
C PRO A 157 0.41 2.32 12.25
N VAL A 158 0.86 1.34 13.03
CA VAL A 158 0.02 0.60 13.99
C VAL A 158 0.35 1.07 15.40
N VAL A 159 -0.69 1.36 16.18
CA VAL A 159 -0.60 1.71 17.59
C VAL A 159 -1.49 0.74 18.38
N ILE A 160 -0.96 0.18 19.45
CA ILE A 160 -1.70 -0.76 20.29
C ILE A 160 -1.96 -0.09 21.63
N ASN A 161 -3.22 0.02 21.99
CA ASN A 161 -3.67 0.61 23.24
C ASN A 161 -4.42 -0.41 24.08
N ARG A 162 -4.62 -0.09 25.34
CA ARG A 162 -5.61 -0.77 26.17
C ARG A 162 -7.00 -0.25 25.82
N LEU A 163 -7.98 -1.12 25.79
CA LEU A 163 -9.38 -0.75 25.55
C LEU A 163 -9.91 0.22 26.62
N ASP A 164 -9.38 0.13 27.86
CA ASP A 164 -9.69 1.01 28.99
C ASP A 164 -9.46 2.50 28.65
N HIS A 165 -8.33 2.80 27.99
CA HIS A 165 -7.96 4.16 27.62
C HIS A 165 -9.02 4.78 26.71
N ILE A 166 -9.45 4.03 25.70
CA ILE A 166 -10.42 4.52 24.72
C ILE A 166 -11.78 4.71 25.33
N PHE A 167 -12.22 3.74 26.14
CA PHE A 167 -13.50 3.86 26.80
C PHE A 167 -13.56 5.10 27.72
N GLN A 168 -12.44 5.40 28.42
CA GLN A 168 -12.35 6.60 29.25
C GLN A 168 -12.38 7.91 28.45
N GLU A 169 -11.82 7.91 27.21
CA GLU A 169 -11.82 9.10 26.36
C GLU A 169 -13.14 9.34 25.63
N THR A 170 -13.82 8.26 25.19
CA THR A 170 -14.94 8.36 24.25
C THR A 170 -16.29 8.00 24.85
N ASN A 171 -16.34 7.35 26.03
CA ASN A 171 -17.53 6.75 26.64
C ASN A 171 -18.33 5.85 25.69
N THR A 172 -17.70 5.36 24.63
CA THR A 172 -18.33 4.48 23.64
C THR A 172 -17.54 3.20 23.44
N ILE A 173 -18.24 2.14 23.09
CA ILE A 173 -17.67 0.83 22.78
C ILE A 173 -18.22 0.31 21.44
N ASN A 174 -18.77 1.18 20.63
CA ASN A 174 -19.21 0.80 19.29
C ASN A 174 -18.02 0.37 18.43
N GLY A 175 -18.17 -0.74 17.72
CA GLY A 175 -17.10 -1.27 16.86
C GLY A 175 -17.22 -2.76 16.59
N ILE A 176 -16.20 -3.28 15.93
CA ILE A 176 -16.07 -4.70 15.61
C ILE A 176 -15.08 -5.30 16.60
N TYR A 177 -15.55 -6.22 17.41
CA TYR A 177 -14.75 -6.89 18.43
C TYR A 177 -14.45 -8.32 18.03
N HIS A 178 -13.24 -8.73 18.27
CA HIS A 178 -12.78 -10.11 18.07
C HIS A 178 -12.45 -10.70 19.42
N ILE A 179 -12.93 -11.92 19.67
CA ILE A 179 -12.86 -12.56 20.97
C ILE A 179 -12.27 -13.95 20.79
N ASN A 180 -11.19 -14.23 21.52
CA ASN A 180 -10.56 -15.54 21.64
C ASN A 180 -10.71 -16.05 23.08
N GLY A 181 -10.69 -17.38 23.25
CA GLY A 181 -10.82 -18.04 24.56
C GLY A 181 -12.14 -18.79 24.73
N LEU A 182 -13.12 -18.59 23.87
CA LEU A 182 -14.37 -19.35 23.86
C LEU A 182 -14.12 -20.74 23.26
N GLN A 183 -13.86 -21.72 24.16
CA GLN A 183 -13.35 -23.03 23.72
C GLN A 183 -14.41 -23.96 23.17
N ASP A 184 -15.66 -23.84 23.60
CA ASP A 184 -16.78 -24.68 23.22
C ASP A 184 -18.01 -23.88 22.77
N ASN A 185 -18.92 -24.55 22.08
CA ASN A 185 -20.13 -23.91 21.57
C ASN A 185 -21.04 -23.37 22.71
N LEU A 186 -21.04 -24.01 23.84
CA LEU A 186 -21.89 -23.60 24.98
C LEU A 186 -21.37 -22.27 25.58
N SER A 187 -20.06 -22.13 25.76
CA SER A 187 -19.44 -20.89 26.23
C SER A 187 -19.70 -19.76 25.25
N ARG A 188 -19.61 -20.03 23.93
CA ARG A 188 -19.91 -19.06 22.87
C ARG A 188 -21.39 -18.62 22.91
N GLU A 189 -22.32 -19.56 22.98
CA GLU A 189 -23.75 -19.25 23.05
C GLU A 189 -24.09 -18.46 24.29
N THR A 190 -23.53 -18.85 25.44
CA THR A 190 -23.72 -18.14 26.71
C THR A 190 -23.19 -16.71 26.64
N PHE A 191 -21.98 -16.53 26.10
CA PHE A 191 -21.37 -15.21 25.91
C PHE A 191 -22.24 -14.31 25.03
N LEU A 192 -22.64 -14.80 23.85
CA LEU A 192 -23.49 -14.06 22.92
C LEU A 192 -24.87 -13.75 23.47
N SER A 193 -25.50 -14.69 24.22
CA SER A 193 -26.79 -14.49 24.86
C SER A 193 -26.72 -13.40 25.93
N ASN A 194 -25.68 -13.40 26.77
CA ASN A 194 -25.47 -12.37 27.76
C ASN A 194 -25.23 -11.00 27.11
N LEU A 195 -24.40 -10.95 26.08
CA LEU A 195 -24.13 -9.72 25.32
C LEU A 195 -25.40 -9.18 24.65
N SER A 196 -26.23 -10.07 24.08
CA SER A 196 -27.53 -9.73 23.52
C SER A 196 -28.49 -9.16 24.58
N SER A 197 -28.50 -9.72 25.80
CA SER A 197 -29.34 -9.22 26.88
C SER A 197 -28.94 -7.84 27.38
N ILE A 198 -27.63 -7.52 27.37
CA ILE A 198 -27.09 -6.21 27.77
C ILE A 198 -27.34 -5.17 26.71
N THR A 199 -27.10 -5.50 25.43
CA THR A 199 -27.20 -4.56 24.34
C THR A 199 -28.60 -4.39 23.77
N GLY A 200 -29.47 -5.38 23.98
CA GLY A 200 -30.79 -5.47 23.33
C GLY A 200 -30.72 -5.82 21.83
N ILE A 201 -29.53 -6.12 21.32
CA ILE A 201 -29.31 -6.53 19.93
C ILE A 201 -29.49 -8.05 19.84
N SER A 202 -30.15 -8.53 18.78
CA SER A 202 -30.31 -9.99 18.61
C SER A 202 -28.94 -10.67 18.39
N VAL A 203 -28.81 -11.95 18.82
CA VAL A 203 -27.57 -12.71 18.61
C VAL A 203 -27.19 -12.77 17.10
N GLU A 204 -28.20 -12.87 16.24
CA GLU A 204 -28.00 -12.91 14.80
C GLU A 204 -27.40 -11.60 14.25
N ASP A 205 -27.85 -10.46 14.76
CA ASP A 205 -27.34 -9.14 14.37
C ASP A 205 -25.96 -8.87 14.98
N LEU A 206 -25.69 -9.37 16.19
CA LEU A 206 -24.37 -9.27 16.82
C LEU A 206 -23.26 -9.99 16.04
N ILE A 207 -23.57 -11.08 15.32
CA ILE A 207 -22.60 -11.85 14.54
C ILE A 207 -22.69 -11.58 13.02
N ARG A 208 -23.65 -10.76 12.60
CA ARG A 208 -23.87 -10.46 11.20
C ARG A 208 -22.74 -9.58 10.68
N GLU A 209 -22.01 -10.10 9.69
CA GLU A 209 -20.93 -9.37 9.05
C GLU A 209 -21.48 -8.12 8.35
N SER A 210 -20.97 -6.95 8.73
CA SER A 210 -21.31 -5.70 8.05
C SER A 210 -20.60 -5.70 6.70
N PHE A 211 -21.36 -5.62 5.61
CA PHE A 211 -20.82 -5.53 4.27
C PHE A 211 -20.28 -4.12 4.03
N GLY A 212 -19.00 -3.99 3.90
CA GLY A 212 -18.35 -2.75 3.54
C GLY A 212 -16.84 -2.86 3.72
N SER A 213 -16.12 -3.45 2.77
CA SER A 213 -14.67 -3.26 2.68
C SER A 213 -14.40 -2.14 1.68
N ASN A 214 -14.11 -0.96 2.18
CA ASN A 214 -13.48 0.08 1.38
C ASN A 214 -12.01 -0.27 1.21
N THR A 215 -11.70 -1.18 0.30
CA THR A 215 -10.35 -1.30 -0.25
C THR A 215 -10.13 -0.09 -1.14
N VAL A 216 -9.66 1.00 -0.57
CA VAL A 216 -9.13 2.11 -1.36
C VAL A 216 -7.86 1.58 -2.01
N GLU A 217 -7.96 1.14 -3.25
CA GLU A 217 -6.77 0.91 -4.08
C GLU A 217 -6.05 2.25 -4.17
N GLY A 218 -4.95 2.37 -3.43
CA GLY A 218 -4.21 3.63 -3.34
C GLY A 218 -3.69 4.06 -4.71
N ILE A 219 -3.62 5.35 -4.97
CA ILE A 219 -3.04 5.94 -6.20
C ILE A 219 -1.55 5.58 -6.40
N VAL A 220 -0.86 5.20 -5.32
CA VAL A 220 0.58 4.93 -5.32
C VAL A 220 1.02 3.86 -6.32
N PRO A 221 0.40 2.66 -6.38
CA PRO A 221 0.83 1.62 -7.33
C PRO A 221 0.63 2.06 -8.79
N ILE A 222 -0.41 2.82 -9.07
CA ILE A 222 -0.72 3.34 -10.41
C ILE A 222 0.35 4.35 -10.83
N VAL A 223 0.71 5.28 -9.96
CA VAL A 223 1.75 6.29 -10.21
C VAL A 223 3.11 5.62 -10.41
N LEU A 224 3.46 4.62 -9.60
CA LEU A 224 4.70 3.86 -9.75
C LEU A 224 4.71 3.09 -11.07
N ALA A 225 3.65 2.38 -11.41
CA ALA A 225 3.54 1.62 -12.66
C ALA A 225 3.65 2.55 -13.89
N ALA A 226 2.94 3.68 -13.88
CA ALA A 226 3.00 4.68 -14.93
C ALA A 226 4.43 5.26 -15.07
N SER A 227 5.08 5.57 -13.95
CA SER A 227 6.46 6.08 -13.94
C SER A 227 7.46 5.08 -14.50
N ILE A 228 7.33 3.79 -14.14
CA ILE A 228 8.13 2.70 -14.68
C ILE A 228 7.96 2.59 -16.20
N ALA A 229 6.72 2.63 -16.66
CA ALA A 229 6.40 2.50 -18.07
C ALA A 229 6.90 3.71 -18.90
N VAL A 230 6.71 4.93 -18.42
CA VAL A 230 7.23 6.15 -19.05
C VAL A 230 8.74 6.12 -19.12
N ASN A 231 9.42 5.75 -18.04
CA ASN A 231 10.89 5.64 -18.02
C ASN A 231 11.40 4.58 -19.00
N ALA A 232 10.76 3.42 -19.09
CA ALA A 232 11.09 2.37 -20.06
C ALA A 232 10.93 2.85 -21.51
N MET A 233 9.88 3.64 -21.78
CA MET A 233 9.69 4.26 -23.10
C MET A 233 10.76 5.28 -23.45
N VAL A 234 11.11 6.14 -22.51
CA VAL A 234 12.20 7.12 -22.71
C VAL A 234 13.52 6.38 -22.99
N LEU A 235 13.83 5.30 -22.27
CA LEU A 235 15.00 4.46 -22.52
C LEU A 235 14.97 3.86 -23.93
N LEU A 236 13.82 3.32 -24.37
CA LEU A 236 13.67 2.77 -25.72
C LEU A 236 13.95 3.82 -26.78
N VAL A 237 13.37 5.03 -26.65
CA VAL A 237 13.63 6.14 -27.58
C VAL A 237 15.10 6.52 -27.61
N LEU A 238 15.75 6.65 -26.45
CA LEU A 238 17.17 6.99 -26.37
C LEU A 238 18.05 5.93 -27.01
N PHE A 239 17.77 4.64 -26.81
CA PHE A 239 18.52 3.58 -27.49
C PHE A 239 18.29 3.61 -28.99
N LEU A 240 17.10 3.88 -29.48
CA LEU A 240 16.85 4.07 -30.92
C LEU A 240 17.63 5.24 -31.48
N ILE A 241 17.65 6.39 -30.79
CA ILE A 241 18.42 7.56 -31.21
C ILE A 241 19.92 7.22 -31.26
N CYS A 242 20.43 6.49 -30.24
CA CYS A 242 21.84 6.05 -30.26
C CYS A 242 22.16 5.16 -31.46
N VAL A 243 21.29 4.19 -31.79
CA VAL A 243 21.46 3.33 -32.96
C VAL A 243 21.46 4.16 -34.25
N LEU A 244 20.50 5.09 -34.39
CA LEU A 244 20.39 5.95 -35.59
C LEU A 244 21.59 6.88 -35.76
N GLN A 245 22.07 7.47 -34.65
CA GLN A 245 23.29 8.31 -34.70
C GLN A 245 24.55 7.51 -35.05
N SER A 246 24.64 6.27 -34.56
CA SER A 246 25.74 5.37 -34.83
C SER A 246 25.72 4.77 -36.23
N PHE A 247 24.61 4.95 -36.96
CA PHE A 247 24.41 4.34 -38.27
C PHE A 247 25.51 4.68 -39.29
N LYS A 248 26.02 5.93 -39.23
CA LYS A 248 27.12 6.39 -40.09
C LYS A 248 28.40 5.59 -39.88
N HIS A 249 28.65 5.15 -38.66
CA HIS A 249 29.84 4.40 -38.27
C HIS A 249 29.72 2.90 -38.54
N PHE A 250 28.48 2.37 -38.59
CA PHE A 250 28.24 0.93 -38.84
C PHE A 250 28.79 0.48 -40.17
N GLY A 251 28.56 1.25 -41.26
CA GLY A 251 29.08 0.93 -42.57
C GLY A 251 30.59 0.82 -42.59
N THR A 252 31.30 1.77 -41.96
CA THR A 252 32.75 1.76 -41.85
C THR A 252 33.28 0.62 -41.02
N LEU A 253 32.63 0.33 -39.87
CA LEU A 253 33.03 -0.77 -38.96
C LEU A 253 32.83 -2.13 -39.59
N ILE A 254 31.72 -2.34 -40.31
CA ILE A 254 31.48 -3.60 -41.05
C ILE A 254 32.51 -3.80 -42.17
N LEU A 255 32.89 -2.74 -42.88
CA LEU A 255 33.98 -2.80 -43.88
C LEU A 255 35.34 -3.12 -43.25
N LEU A 256 35.54 -2.73 -41.99
CA LEU A 256 36.74 -3.07 -41.20
C LEU A 256 36.68 -4.49 -40.62
N GLY A 257 35.65 -5.25 -40.96
CA GLY A 257 35.50 -6.66 -40.52
C GLY A 257 34.76 -6.86 -39.22
N TRP A 258 34.09 -5.81 -38.69
CA TRP A 258 33.27 -6.00 -37.47
C TRP A 258 32.00 -6.80 -37.75
N ASP A 259 31.72 -7.81 -36.90
CA ASP A 259 30.49 -8.55 -36.96
C ASP A 259 29.34 -7.77 -36.26
N ARG A 260 28.11 -8.09 -36.63
CA ARG A 260 26.89 -7.48 -36.05
C ARG A 260 26.81 -7.68 -34.53
N LYS A 261 27.30 -8.80 -34.02
CA LYS A 261 27.38 -9.09 -32.56
C LYS A 261 28.34 -8.11 -31.86
N GLU A 262 29.46 -7.76 -32.52
CA GLU A 262 30.41 -6.79 -31.96
C GLU A 262 29.80 -5.39 -31.91
N LEU A 263 29.09 -4.99 -32.98
CA LEU A 263 28.36 -3.73 -33.00
C LEU A 263 27.30 -3.66 -31.90
N TRP A 264 26.51 -4.72 -31.74
CA TRP A 264 25.53 -4.83 -30.68
C TRP A 264 26.15 -4.73 -29.26
N SER A 265 27.25 -5.47 -29.09
CA SER A 265 27.99 -5.45 -27.82
C SER A 265 28.57 -4.07 -27.52
N ALA A 266 29.11 -3.38 -28.53
CA ALA A 266 29.67 -2.04 -28.37
C ALA A 266 28.61 -1.00 -27.93
N LEU A 267 27.35 -1.16 -28.37
CA LEU A 267 26.25 -0.25 -28.03
C LEU A 267 25.61 -0.55 -26.67
N PHE A 268 25.34 -1.80 -26.38
CA PHE A 268 24.43 -2.16 -25.32
C PHE A 268 25.06 -2.87 -24.10
N LYS A 269 26.25 -3.46 -24.27
CA LYS A 269 26.92 -4.24 -23.20
C LYS A 269 27.14 -3.42 -21.92
N ASP A 270 27.57 -2.16 -22.04
CA ASP A 270 27.84 -1.31 -20.87
C ASP A 270 26.55 -1.02 -20.10
N SER A 271 25.42 -0.79 -20.80
CA SER A 271 24.12 -0.54 -20.20
C SER A 271 23.60 -1.78 -19.48
N LEU A 272 23.79 -2.98 -20.06
CA LEU A 272 23.42 -4.24 -19.43
C LEU A 272 24.27 -4.53 -18.20
N LEU A 273 25.59 -4.39 -18.30
CA LEU A 273 26.48 -4.56 -17.16
C LEU A 273 26.13 -3.59 -16.03
N PHE A 274 25.88 -2.32 -16.38
CA PHE A 274 25.48 -1.32 -15.38
C PHE A 274 24.15 -1.71 -14.69
N SER A 275 23.16 -2.21 -15.45
CA SER A 275 21.89 -2.68 -14.87
C SER A 275 22.09 -3.83 -13.88
N ILE A 276 23.00 -4.77 -14.18
CA ILE A 276 23.33 -5.89 -13.27
C ILE A 276 23.97 -5.38 -11.96
N TYR A 277 24.81 -4.33 -12.03
CA TYR A 277 25.44 -3.75 -10.84
C TYR A 277 24.51 -2.83 -10.05
N ILE A 278 23.68 -2.03 -10.73
CA ILE A 278 22.81 -1.06 -10.06
C ILE A 278 21.62 -1.71 -9.38
N ALA A 279 21.13 -2.86 -9.85
CA ALA A 279 19.99 -3.56 -9.27
C ALA A 279 20.23 -3.94 -7.79
N PRO A 280 21.31 -4.63 -7.40
CA PRO A 280 21.56 -4.93 -5.99
C PRO A 280 21.86 -3.67 -5.15
N VAL A 281 22.49 -2.65 -5.74
CA VAL A 281 22.78 -1.39 -5.04
C VAL A 281 21.48 -0.64 -4.74
N SER A 282 20.58 -0.53 -5.71
CA SER A 282 19.28 0.10 -5.51
C SER A 282 18.39 -0.71 -4.54
N ALA A 283 18.45 -2.06 -4.60
CA ALA A 283 17.77 -2.91 -3.65
C ALA A 283 18.23 -2.65 -2.22
N LEU A 284 19.54 -2.63 -1.98
CA LEU A 284 20.13 -2.35 -0.67
C LEU A 284 19.76 -0.95 -0.17
N ALA A 285 19.92 0.06 -1.02
CA ALA A 285 19.64 1.44 -0.64
C ALA A 285 18.16 1.63 -0.28
N THR A 286 17.24 1.16 -1.11
CA THR A 286 15.81 1.30 -0.87
C THR A 286 15.33 0.46 0.31
N TRP A 287 15.84 -0.77 0.48
CA TRP A 287 15.54 -1.63 1.62
C TRP A 287 15.94 -0.99 2.95
N PHE A 288 17.12 -0.36 2.99
CA PHE A 288 17.60 0.31 4.20
C PHE A 288 16.83 1.60 4.48
N LEU A 289 16.66 2.46 3.47
CA LEU A 289 15.99 3.77 3.62
C LEU A 289 14.50 3.66 3.91
N SER A 290 13.85 2.58 3.49
CA SER A 290 12.41 2.35 3.68
C SER A 290 12.05 1.78 5.06
N GLY A 291 13.03 1.50 5.92
CA GLY A 291 12.81 0.86 7.22
C GLY A 291 12.66 -0.66 7.18
N TRP A 292 12.57 -1.27 5.98
CA TRP A 292 12.39 -2.72 5.82
C TRP A 292 13.59 -3.55 6.27
N ALA A 293 14.74 -2.92 6.51
CA ALA A 293 15.90 -3.56 7.13
C ALA A 293 15.61 -4.16 8.50
N SER A 294 14.64 -3.61 9.23
CA SER A 294 14.19 -4.14 10.52
C SER A 294 13.56 -5.53 10.43
N PHE A 295 13.09 -5.95 9.24
CA PHE A 295 12.47 -7.27 9.00
C PHE A 295 13.46 -8.38 8.60
N GLY A 296 14.74 -8.05 8.51
CA GLY A 296 15.77 -9.03 8.22
C GLY A 296 15.92 -9.39 6.74
N LEU A 297 16.69 -10.44 6.46
CA LEU A 297 17.14 -10.79 5.10
C LEU A 297 16.00 -11.23 4.16
N SER A 298 14.90 -11.77 4.69
CA SER A 298 13.76 -12.21 3.89
C SER A 298 13.11 -11.07 3.11
N SER A 299 12.95 -9.90 3.75
CA SER A 299 12.42 -8.70 3.09
C SER A 299 13.38 -8.16 2.03
N PHE A 300 14.70 -8.26 2.26
CA PHE A 300 15.71 -7.91 1.26
C PHE A 300 15.59 -8.77 0.00
N VAL A 301 15.39 -10.09 0.15
CA VAL A 301 15.24 -11.01 -1.00
C VAL A 301 14.05 -10.60 -1.86
N LEU A 302 12.92 -10.21 -1.26
CA LEU A 302 11.74 -9.75 -2.01
C LEU A 302 12.02 -8.46 -2.78
N VAL A 303 12.66 -7.47 -2.13
CA VAL A 303 13.04 -6.20 -2.79
C VAL A 303 14.06 -6.46 -3.90
N PHE A 304 15.03 -7.33 -3.67
CA PHE A 304 16.03 -7.72 -4.67
C PHE A 304 15.41 -8.45 -5.86
N ALA A 305 14.46 -9.34 -5.63
CA ALA A 305 13.72 -10.00 -6.70
C ALA A 305 12.95 -8.97 -7.55
N GLY A 306 12.27 -8.02 -6.92
CA GLY A 306 11.60 -6.91 -7.61
C GLY A 306 12.56 -6.05 -8.43
N THR A 307 13.71 -5.66 -7.86
CA THR A 307 14.72 -4.87 -8.61
C THR A 307 15.35 -5.64 -9.76
N SER A 308 15.47 -6.96 -9.66
CA SER A 308 15.99 -7.82 -10.73
C SER A 308 15.12 -7.76 -11.99
N LEU A 309 13.83 -7.44 -11.86
CA LEU A 309 12.94 -7.19 -13.00
C LEU A 309 13.42 -6.00 -13.85
N SER A 310 14.26 -5.09 -13.32
CA SER A 310 14.83 -3.99 -14.09
C SER A 310 15.71 -4.47 -15.22
N ILE A 311 16.44 -5.57 -14.98
CA ILE A 311 17.31 -6.19 -16.01
C ILE A 311 16.43 -6.79 -17.11
N LEU A 312 15.36 -7.47 -16.76
CA LEU A 312 14.42 -8.06 -17.70
C LEU A 312 13.71 -6.97 -18.51
N LEU A 313 13.26 -5.91 -17.86
CA LEU A 313 12.61 -4.78 -18.52
C LEU A 313 13.58 -4.06 -19.47
N LEU A 314 14.85 -3.90 -19.07
CA LEU A 314 15.90 -3.36 -19.95
C LEU A 314 16.11 -4.26 -21.18
N LEU A 315 16.17 -5.58 -20.99
CA LEU A 315 16.27 -6.51 -22.11
C LEU A 315 15.10 -6.38 -23.08
N LEU A 316 13.87 -6.22 -22.56
CA LEU A 316 12.68 -5.97 -23.39
C LEU A 316 12.79 -4.66 -24.17
N THR A 317 13.25 -3.58 -23.53
CA THR A 317 13.44 -2.29 -24.22
C THR A 317 14.53 -2.34 -25.30
N LEU A 318 15.50 -3.24 -25.19
CA LEU A 318 16.56 -3.42 -26.16
C LEU A 318 16.15 -4.26 -27.38
N ILE A 319 15.03 -4.97 -27.35
CA ILE A 319 14.58 -5.82 -28.48
C ILE A 319 14.48 -5.01 -29.78
N ILE A 320 13.74 -3.89 -29.74
CA ILE A 320 13.50 -3.06 -30.93
C ILE A 320 14.81 -2.44 -31.47
N PRO A 321 15.63 -1.76 -30.64
CA PRO A 321 16.94 -1.25 -31.11
C PRO A 321 17.85 -2.36 -31.65
N SER A 322 17.80 -3.57 -31.05
CA SER A 322 18.59 -4.70 -31.54
C SER A 322 18.17 -5.13 -32.95
N ILE A 323 16.86 -5.24 -33.21
CA ILE A 323 16.33 -5.57 -34.53
C ILE A 323 16.86 -4.58 -35.56
N VAL A 324 16.86 -3.27 -35.23
CA VAL A 324 17.39 -2.24 -36.15
C VAL A 324 18.87 -2.49 -36.45
N VAL A 325 19.68 -2.82 -35.44
CA VAL A 325 21.14 -3.10 -35.67
C VAL A 325 21.35 -4.31 -36.58
N TYR A 326 20.57 -5.39 -36.41
CA TYR A 326 20.70 -6.60 -37.23
C TYR A 326 20.16 -6.46 -38.66
N TRP A 327 19.21 -5.54 -38.90
CA TRP A 327 18.63 -5.32 -40.25
C TRP A 327 19.37 -4.31 -41.08
N VAL A 328 20.40 -3.65 -40.55
CA VAL A 328 21.23 -2.71 -41.28
C VAL A 328 22.01 -3.44 -42.40
N SER A 329 21.79 -3.04 -43.66
CA SER A 329 22.65 -3.49 -44.76
C SER A 329 23.89 -2.63 -44.83
N PRO A 330 25.09 -3.20 -45.02
CA PRO A 330 26.35 -2.44 -45.13
C PRO A 330 26.31 -1.36 -46.24
N LEU A 331 25.70 -1.70 -47.37
CA LEU A 331 25.56 -0.82 -48.50
C LEU A 331 24.67 0.43 -48.20
N ALA A 332 23.54 0.21 -47.49
CA ALA A 332 22.67 1.30 -47.07
C ALA A 332 23.33 2.22 -46.02
N ALA A 333 24.14 1.66 -45.12
CA ALA A 333 24.90 2.41 -44.12
C ALA A 333 25.96 3.32 -44.76
N ILE A 334 26.69 2.83 -45.77
CA ILE A 334 27.71 3.60 -46.51
C ILE A 334 27.06 4.76 -47.28
N HIS A 335 25.95 4.49 -47.97
CA HIS A 335 25.22 5.51 -48.76
C HIS A 335 24.36 6.43 -47.90
N LYS A 336 24.45 6.33 -46.55
CA LYS A 336 23.61 7.11 -45.60
C LYS A 336 22.12 6.98 -45.88
N ARG A 337 21.69 5.91 -46.55
CA ARG A 337 20.27 5.61 -46.78
C ARG A 337 19.71 4.87 -45.56
N LEU A 338 18.88 5.56 -44.80
CA LEU A 338 18.17 4.93 -43.69
C LEU A 338 17.28 3.80 -44.22
N PRO A 339 17.27 2.64 -43.57
CA PRO A 339 16.38 1.54 -43.94
C PRO A 339 14.94 1.92 -43.59
N MET A 340 14.23 2.53 -44.55
CA MET A 340 12.89 3.10 -44.32
C MET A 340 11.86 2.04 -43.81
N LYS A 341 11.92 0.82 -44.37
CA LYS A 341 10.98 -0.26 -43.98
C LYS A 341 11.06 -0.65 -42.47
N PRO A 342 12.24 -1.03 -41.93
CA PRO A 342 12.36 -1.31 -40.52
C PRO A 342 12.10 -0.07 -39.64
N LEU A 343 12.46 1.12 -40.11
CA LEU A 343 12.21 2.36 -39.37
C LEU A 343 10.69 2.64 -39.27
N MET A 344 9.92 2.47 -40.35
CA MET A 344 8.48 2.60 -40.34
C MET A 344 7.84 1.52 -39.43
N ALA A 345 8.29 0.27 -39.53
CA ALA A 345 7.79 -0.80 -38.68
C ALA A 345 8.05 -0.54 -37.19
N THR A 346 9.27 -0.10 -36.83
CA THR A 346 9.61 0.24 -35.44
C THR A 346 8.89 1.49 -34.94
N SER A 347 8.67 2.50 -35.78
CA SER A 347 7.91 3.69 -35.41
C SER A 347 6.43 3.37 -35.21
N LEU A 348 5.84 2.51 -36.04
CA LEU A 348 4.47 2.05 -35.89
C LEU A 348 4.30 1.25 -34.60
N LEU A 349 5.21 0.29 -34.33
CA LEU A 349 5.19 -0.51 -33.10
C LEU A 349 5.40 0.36 -31.86
N PHE A 350 6.28 1.35 -31.92
CA PHE A 350 6.45 2.33 -30.86
C PHE A 350 5.15 3.13 -30.62
N TYR A 351 4.55 3.65 -31.69
CA TYR A 351 3.31 4.41 -31.59
C TYR A 351 2.16 3.57 -30.96
N THR A 352 2.01 2.30 -31.37
CA THR A 352 0.98 1.42 -30.81
C THR A 352 1.25 1.10 -29.33
N LEU A 353 2.51 0.92 -28.95
CA LEU A 353 2.90 0.72 -27.55
C LEU A 353 2.60 1.98 -26.71
N VAL A 354 2.94 3.17 -27.19
CA VAL A 354 2.66 4.44 -26.50
C VAL A 354 1.17 4.66 -26.36
N ALA A 355 0.41 4.46 -27.43
CA ALA A 355 -1.05 4.62 -27.42
C ALA A 355 -1.72 3.61 -26.44
N GLY A 356 -1.32 2.35 -26.48
CA GLY A 356 -1.81 1.33 -25.56
C GLY A 356 -1.51 1.65 -24.09
N LEU A 357 -0.31 2.13 -23.82
CA LEU A 357 0.09 2.54 -22.46
C LEU A 357 -0.69 3.76 -21.99
N LEU A 358 -0.86 4.78 -22.82
CA LEU A 358 -1.65 5.96 -22.46
C LEU A 358 -3.11 5.58 -22.15
N ILE A 359 -3.71 4.69 -22.95
CA ILE A 359 -5.07 4.18 -22.71
C ILE A 359 -5.11 3.42 -21.37
N ALA A 360 -4.17 2.53 -21.11
CA ALA A 360 -4.12 1.75 -19.88
C ALA A 360 -3.94 2.65 -18.65
N VAL A 361 -3.04 3.62 -18.71
CA VAL A 361 -2.80 4.59 -17.61
C VAL A 361 -4.02 5.47 -17.40
N SER A 362 -4.64 6.00 -18.47
CA SER A 362 -5.87 6.80 -18.36
C SER A 362 -6.98 6.01 -17.67
N HIS A 363 -7.23 4.78 -18.12
CA HIS A 363 -8.28 3.95 -17.53
C HIS A 363 -8.01 3.61 -16.07
N SER A 364 -6.75 3.34 -15.72
CA SER A 364 -6.36 3.07 -14.32
C SER A 364 -6.44 4.30 -13.41
N LEU A 365 -6.36 5.51 -13.98
CA LEU A 365 -6.44 6.76 -13.23
C LEU A 365 -7.87 7.28 -13.06
N ASP A 366 -8.84 6.80 -13.81
CA ASP A 366 -10.21 7.33 -13.78
C ASP A 366 -10.85 7.22 -12.38
N ALA A 367 -10.83 6.06 -11.76
CA ALA A 367 -11.41 5.85 -10.44
C ALA A 367 -10.65 6.60 -9.33
N PRO A 368 -9.31 6.50 -9.19
CA PRO A 368 -8.56 7.27 -8.20
C PRO A 368 -8.65 8.79 -8.38
N MET A 369 -8.73 9.26 -9.64
CA MET A 369 -8.86 10.68 -9.93
C MET A 369 -10.23 11.20 -9.52
N ASN A 370 -11.30 10.46 -9.78
CA ASN A 370 -12.64 10.83 -9.34
C ASN A 370 -12.73 10.85 -7.81
N GLN A 371 -12.19 9.83 -7.13
CA GLN A 371 -12.09 9.82 -5.66
C GLN A 371 -11.29 11.01 -5.13
N PHE A 372 -10.16 11.33 -5.76
CA PHE A 372 -9.37 12.50 -5.37
C PHE A 372 -10.15 13.82 -5.54
N ILE A 373 -10.84 13.97 -6.67
CA ILE A 373 -11.67 15.16 -6.93
C ILE A 373 -12.81 15.24 -5.91
N ASP A 374 -13.47 14.13 -5.60
CA ASP A 374 -14.55 14.08 -4.62
C ASP A 374 -14.02 14.36 -3.22
N ASN A 375 -12.90 13.78 -2.82
CA ASN A 375 -12.24 14.10 -1.54
C ASN A 375 -11.85 15.58 -1.43
N VAL A 376 -11.35 16.19 -2.51
CA VAL A 376 -11.05 17.64 -2.53
C VAL A 376 -12.31 18.48 -2.42
N LYS A 377 -13.42 18.10 -3.07
CA LYS A 377 -14.72 18.77 -2.92
C LYS A 377 -15.22 18.65 -1.49
N VAL A 378 -15.25 17.43 -0.94
CA VAL A 378 -15.64 17.17 0.46
C VAL A 378 -14.77 17.96 1.42
N ALA A 379 -13.44 17.93 1.26
CA ALA A 379 -12.53 18.74 2.11
C ALA A 379 -12.79 20.24 2.02
N ARG A 380 -13.19 20.75 0.84
CA ARG A 380 -13.55 22.15 0.64
C ARG A 380 -14.89 22.49 1.30
N GLU A 381 -15.86 21.59 1.22
CA GLU A 381 -17.15 21.72 1.89
C GLU A 381 -16.98 21.67 3.41
N TRP A 382 -16.18 20.75 3.94
CA TRP A 382 -15.83 20.69 5.36
C TRP A 382 -15.14 21.96 5.86
N LYS A 383 -14.31 22.59 5.03
CA LYS A 383 -13.66 23.86 5.37
C LYS A 383 -14.69 25.01 5.55
N SER A 384 -15.84 24.93 4.90
CA SER A 384 -16.92 25.92 5.06
C SER A 384 -17.68 25.75 6.39
N VAL A 385 -17.57 24.58 7.03
CA VAL A 385 -18.20 24.23 8.32
C VAL A 385 -17.19 24.09 9.47
N GLU A 386 -15.99 24.66 9.33
CA GLU A 386 -14.88 24.57 10.28
C GLU A 386 -15.24 25.04 11.72
N ASN A 387 -16.30 25.83 11.85
CA ASN A 387 -16.82 26.30 13.15
C ASN A 387 -18.04 25.52 13.66
N MET A 388 -18.42 24.43 13.00
CA MET A 388 -19.53 23.59 13.45
C MET A 388 -19.02 22.39 14.25
N TYR A 389 -19.79 21.99 15.27
CA TYR A 389 -19.49 20.79 16.04
C TYR A 389 -19.65 19.56 15.15
N VAL A 390 -18.62 18.73 15.08
CA VAL A 390 -18.69 17.43 14.38
C VAL A 390 -19.25 16.41 15.33
N ILE A 391 -20.37 15.82 14.97
CA ILE A 391 -20.91 14.67 15.68
C ILE A 391 -20.14 13.46 15.22
N SER A 392 -19.31 12.89 16.09
CA SER A 392 -18.37 11.81 15.78
C SER A 392 -18.99 10.40 15.82
N ASP A 393 -20.28 10.30 16.11
CA ASP A 393 -20.96 9.01 16.37
C ASP A 393 -21.55 8.33 15.13
N PHE A 394 -21.21 8.78 13.93
CA PHE A 394 -21.60 8.07 12.71
C PHE A 394 -20.62 6.93 12.44
N VAL A 395 -21.01 5.71 12.82
CA VAL A 395 -20.29 4.49 12.47
C VAL A 395 -20.54 4.18 11.00
N GLU A 396 -19.48 3.99 10.23
CA GLU A 396 -19.57 3.43 8.87
C GLU A 396 -20.33 2.08 8.96
N GLY A 397 -21.50 2.00 8.38
CA GLY A 397 -22.34 0.80 8.38
C GLY A 397 -23.83 1.09 8.51
N ASP A 398 -24.22 2.31 8.84
CA ASP A 398 -25.63 2.71 8.94
C ASP A 398 -26.34 2.79 7.56
N ASP A 399 -25.60 2.76 6.46
CA ASP A 399 -26.15 2.81 5.11
C ASP A 399 -26.82 1.53 4.62
N ILE A 400 -26.63 0.41 5.30
CA ILE A 400 -27.27 -0.87 4.95
C ILE A 400 -28.81 -0.77 5.11
N GLY A 401 -29.28 0.02 6.07
CA GLY A 401 -30.70 0.28 6.27
C GLY A 401 -31.34 0.98 5.09
N THR A 402 -30.64 1.85 4.39
CA THR A 402 -31.12 2.60 3.21
C THR A 402 -31.37 1.68 2.03
N TYR A 403 -30.48 0.72 1.79
CA TYR A 403 -30.61 -0.25 0.68
C TYR A 403 -31.67 -1.32 0.94
N SER A 404 -31.99 -1.62 2.20
CA SER A 404 -32.98 -2.63 2.58
C SER A 404 -34.41 -2.05 2.74
N GLY A 405 -34.60 -0.74 2.55
CA GLY A 405 -35.91 -0.08 2.72
C GLY A 405 -36.37 0.03 4.17
N ASN A 406 -35.43 -0.06 5.11
CA ASN A 406 -35.74 0.03 6.54
C ASN A 406 -35.87 1.52 6.94
N THR A 407 -36.93 1.84 7.71
CA THR A 407 -37.23 3.21 8.17
C THR A 407 -36.22 3.80 9.15
N ASN A 408 -35.25 3.02 9.60
CA ASN A 408 -34.14 3.44 10.45
C ASN A 408 -32.81 3.63 9.68
N SER A 409 -32.89 4.17 8.47
CA SER A 409 -31.70 4.47 7.67
C SER A 409 -30.94 5.68 8.25
N LEU A 410 -29.64 5.78 7.92
CA LEU A 410 -28.81 6.95 8.24
C LEU A 410 -29.50 8.26 7.77
N GLU A 411 -30.12 8.24 6.61
CA GLU A 411 -30.86 9.38 6.03
C GLU A 411 -32.05 9.77 6.91
N SER A 412 -32.80 8.81 7.44
CA SER A 412 -33.90 9.06 8.37
C SER A 412 -33.39 9.59 9.71
N SER A 413 -32.29 9.03 10.23
CA SER A 413 -31.67 9.48 11.48
C SER A 413 -31.08 10.90 11.33
N MET A 414 -30.45 11.22 10.22
CA MET A 414 -29.97 12.57 9.90
C MET A 414 -31.12 13.56 9.72
N TYR A 415 -32.21 13.15 9.07
CA TYR A 415 -33.39 13.99 8.90
C TYR A 415 -34.03 14.35 10.23
N HIS A 416 -34.21 13.37 11.12
CA HIS A 416 -34.72 13.63 12.48
C HIS A 416 -33.78 14.48 13.32
N PHE A 417 -32.46 14.31 13.15
CA PHE A 417 -31.48 15.15 13.80
C PHE A 417 -31.55 16.60 13.30
N TYR A 418 -31.65 16.82 11.99
CA TYR A 418 -31.84 18.16 11.42
C TYR A 418 -33.14 18.82 11.89
N GLN A 419 -34.23 18.08 11.99
CA GLN A 419 -35.47 18.60 12.53
C GLN A 419 -35.31 19.07 13.99
N ARG A 420 -34.64 18.28 14.84
CA ARG A 420 -34.39 18.66 16.23
C ARG A 420 -33.50 19.88 16.37
N ILE A 421 -32.48 20.04 15.54
CA ILE A 421 -31.60 21.22 15.56
C ILE A 421 -32.33 22.46 15.05
N SER A 422 -33.16 22.33 14.02
CA SER A 422 -33.92 23.47 13.48
C SER A 422 -35.01 24.00 14.43
N GLU A 423 -35.37 23.23 15.47
CA GLU A 423 -36.31 23.64 16.52
C GLU A 423 -35.61 24.31 17.72
N ILE A 424 -34.27 24.36 17.74
CA ILE A 424 -33.50 25.06 18.78
C ILE A 424 -33.40 26.54 18.37
N PRO A 425 -33.95 27.50 19.15
CA PRO A 425 -33.99 28.91 18.80
C PRO A 425 -32.62 29.59 18.80
#